data_86cb73ff2d95e726bf23605546564c00
#
_entry.id   86cb73ff2d95e726bf23605546564c00
#
_cell.length_a   1.000
_cell.length_b   1.000
_cell.length_c   1.000
_cell.angle_alpha   90.00
_cell.angle_beta   90.00
_cell.angle_gamma   90.00
#
_symmetry.space_group_name_H-M   'P 1'
#
loop_
_entity.id
_entity.type
_entity.pdbx_description
1 polymer ?
#
loop_
_entity_poly.entity_id
_entity_poly.type
_entity_poly.pdbx_seq_one_letter_code
_entity_poly.pdbx_strand_id
1 'polypeptide(L)'
;MRRVLLIDDTPEIAELLTFALQDRGYEVFATGFTPAVADLLTEKKADALVLDLSTYEMSESLFDAVRQHPKHAELPIVIVSDTPEIADASLSARKAQKVLLIPKPFTGSQVARALGDLLG
;
A
#
# COMPACT_ATOMS: atom_id res chain seq x y z
N MET A 1 17.88 -5.63 -0.46
CA MET A 1 16.86 -4.94 -1.26
C MET A 1 15.52 -5.03 -0.55
N ARG A 2 14.85 -3.91 -0.34
CA ARG A 2 13.55 -3.91 0.32
C ARG A 2 12.46 -4.40 -0.61
N ARG A 3 11.50 -5.11 -0.06
CA ARG A 3 10.41 -5.75 -0.80
C ARG A 3 9.10 -5.05 -0.54
N VAL A 4 8.37 -4.76 -1.62
CA VAL A 4 7.08 -4.08 -1.57
C VAL A 4 6.03 -5.00 -2.20
N LEU A 5 4.93 -5.20 -1.47
CA LEU A 5 3.75 -5.83 -2.04
C LEU A 5 2.83 -4.73 -2.55
N LEU A 6 2.47 -4.81 -3.81
CA LEU A 6 1.56 -3.86 -4.46
C LEU A 6 0.23 -4.56 -4.76
N ILE A 7 -0.84 -4.05 -4.16
CA ILE A 7 -2.19 -4.53 -4.44
C ILE A 7 -2.88 -3.48 -5.30
N ASP A 8 -3.14 -3.81 -6.55
CA ASP A 8 -3.69 -2.87 -7.53
C ASP A 8 -4.63 -3.63 -8.46
N ASP A 9 -5.86 -3.15 -8.63
CA ASP A 9 -6.85 -3.82 -9.48
C ASP A 9 -6.87 -3.31 -10.92
N THR A 10 -5.94 -2.41 -11.28
CA THR A 10 -5.80 -1.88 -12.64
C THR A 10 -4.44 -2.29 -13.20
N PRO A 11 -4.36 -3.28 -14.11
CA PRO A 11 -3.08 -3.81 -14.58
C PRO A 11 -2.10 -2.77 -15.13
N GLU A 12 -2.59 -1.78 -15.87
CA GLU A 12 -1.73 -0.74 -16.46
C GLU A 12 -1.10 0.14 -15.38
N ILE A 13 -1.85 0.44 -14.32
CA ILE A 13 -1.34 1.23 -13.21
C ILE A 13 -0.36 0.40 -12.38
N ALA A 14 -0.68 -0.87 -12.16
CA ALA A 14 0.22 -1.79 -11.46
C ALA A 14 1.58 -1.86 -12.15
N GLU A 15 1.60 -1.94 -13.48
CA GLU A 15 2.83 -1.98 -14.25
C GLU A 15 3.63 -0.68 -14.11
N LEU A 16 2.95 0.46 -14.22
CA LEU A 16 3.57 1.77 -14.07
C LEU A 16 4.20 1.93 -12.68
N LEU A 17 3.47 1.58 -11.64
CA LEU A 17 3.98 1.66 -10.27
C LEU A 17 5.13 0.69 -10.04
N THR A 18 5.03 -0.51 -10.59
CA THR A 18 6.10 -1.51 -10.47
C THR A 18 7.40 -0.96 -11.03
N PHE A 19 7.37 -0.38 -12.23
CA PHE A 19 8.57 0.22 -12.82
C PHE A 19 9.10 1.38 -11.99
N ALA A 20 8.22 2.26 -11.52
CA ALA A 20 8.64 3.41 -10.72
C ALA A 20 9.33 2.98 -9.43
N LEU A 21 8.82 1.94 -8.77
CA LEU A 21 9.39 1.45 -7.53
C LEU A 21 10.67 0.65 -7.75
N GLN A 22 10.72 -0.16 -8.80
CA GLN A 22 11.94 -0.88 -9.17
C GLN A 22 13.06 0.09 -9.48
N ASP A 23 12.75 1.20 -10.13
CA ASP A 23 13.73 2.24 -10.46
C ASP A 23 14.35 2.86 -9.20
N ARG A 24 13.67 2.80 -8.08
CA ARG A 24 14.17 3.28 -6.78
C ARG A 24 14.81 2.17 -5.95
N GLY A 25 15.00 0.99 -6.52
CA GLY A 25 15.71 -0.11 -5.89
C GLY A 25 14.82 -1.06 -5.07
N TYR A 26 13.50 -0.98 -5.20
CA TYR A 26 12.62 -1.92 -4.53
C TYR A 26 12.40 -3.18 -5.37
N GLU A 27 12.25 -4.31 -4.70
CA GLU A 27 11.74 -5.53 -5.31
C GLU A 27 10.21 -5.50 -5.14
N VAL A 28 9.46 -5.64 -6.23
CA VAL A 28 8.01 -5.44 -6.21
C VAL A 28 7.28 -6.72 -6.59
N PHE A 29 6.29 -7.08 -5.77
CA PHE A 29 5.36 -8.17 -6.05
C PHE A 29 3.98 -7.55 -6.20
N ALA A 30 3.44 -7.58 -7.42
CA ALA A 30 2.16 -6.95 -7.72
C ALA A 30 1.07 -8.01 -7.91
N THR A 31 -0.10 -7.76 -7.33
CA THR A 31 -1.28 -8.61 -7.53
C THR A 31 -2.54 -7.75 -7.44
N GLY A 32 -3.68 -8.32 -7.85
CA GLY A 32 -4.98 -7.70 -7.64
C GLY A 32 -5.47 -7.87 -6.21
N PHE A 33 -6.70 -7.44 -5.96
CA PHE A 33 -7.30 -7.57 -4.64
C PHE A 33 -7.28 -9.02 -4.16
N THR A 34 -6.85 -9.22 -2.91
CA THR A 34 -6.90 -10.52 -2.26
C THR A 34 -7.13 -10.35 -0.76
N PRO A 35 -8.12 -11.05 -0.19
CA PRO A 35 -8.33 -11.02 1.26
C PRO A 35 -7.20 -11.72 2.04
N ALA A 36 -6.37 -12.51 1.35
CA ALA A 36 -5.23 -13.19 1.96
C ALA A 36 -3.98 -12.32 2.01
N VAL A 37 -4.15 -11.00 2.05
CA VAL A 37 -3.05 -10.03 1.99
C VAL A 37 -2.01 -10.24 3.10
N ALA A 38 -2.45 -10.53 4.33
CA ALA A 38 -1.52 -10.73 5.44
C ALA A 38 -0.63 -11.96 5.24
N ASP A 39 -1.21 -13.05 4.73
CA ASP A 39 -0.44 -14.26 4.42
C ASP A 39 0.55 -13.99 3.31
N LEU A 40 0.15 -13.22 2.30
CA LEU A 40 1.01 -12.87 1.18
C LEU A 40 2.18 -12.01 1.61
N LEU A 41 1.95 -11.05 2.52
CA LEU A 41 3.02 -10.24 3.10
C LEU A 41 4.05 -11.11 3.80
N THR A 42 3.61 -12.10 4.54
CA THR A 42 4.50 -13.04 5.24
C THR A 42 5.26 -13.90 4.26
N GLU A 43 4.57 -14.47 3.27
CA GLU A 43 5.17 -15.34 2.27
C GLU A 43 6.25 -14.61 1.47
N LYS A 44 5.99 -13.39 1.05
CA LYS A 44 6.92 -12.60 0.24
C LYS A 44 7.95 -11.87 1.09
N LYS A 45 7.83 -11.92 2.40
CA LYS A 45 8.71 -11.18 3.33
C LYS A 45 8.73 -9.70 2.98
N ALA A 46 7.56 -9.13 2.77
CA ALA A 46 7.42 -7.75 2.36
C ALA A 46 7.78 -6.79 3.50
N ASP A 47 8.46 -5.71 3.15
CA ASP A 47 8.83 -4.64 4.08
C ASP A 47 7.80 -3.52 4.10
N ALA A 48 6.96 -3.45 3.07
CA ALA A 48 5.93 -2.43 2.94
C ALA A 48 4.81 -2.90 2.02
N LEU A 49 3.68 -2.22 2.11
CA LEU A 49 2.49 -2.50 1.32
C LEU A 49 2.01 -1.22 0.64
N VAL A 50 1.65 -1.32 -0.64
CA VAL A 50 0.97 -0.24 -1.36
C VAL A 50 -0.41 -0.74 -1.77
N LEU A 51 -1.45 0.01 -1.39
CA LEU A 51 -2.84 -0.29 -1.73
C LEU A 51 -3.35 0.77 -2.71
N ASP A 52 -3.62 0.35 -3.94
CA ASP A 52 -4.18 1.21 -4.99
C ASP A 52 -5.37 0.47 -5.63
N LEU A 53 -6.52 0.62 -4.98
CA LEU A 53 -7.72 -0.12 -5.35
C LEU A 53 -8.82 0.83 -5.83
N SER A 54 -9.79 0.29 -6.55
CA SER A 54 -10.86 1.07 -7.19
C SER A 54 -11.72 1.82 -6.18
N THR A 55 -11.92 1.24 -4.98
CA THR A 55 -12.70 1.89 -3.92
C THR A 55 -11.91 1.89 -2.63
N TYR A 56 -12.18 2.88 -1.80
CA TYR A 56 -11.52 2.95 -0.50
C TYR A 56 -11.95 1.80 0.41
N GLU A 57 -13.19 1.33 0.31
CA GLU A 57 -13.67 0.20 1.12
C GLU A 57 -12.81 -1.05 0.92
N MET A 58 -12.32 -1.30 -0.29
CA MET A 58 -11.42 -2.41 -0.56
C MET A 58 -10.08 -2.21 0.17
N SER A 59 -9.52 -1.01 0.08
CA SER A 59 -8.28 -0.66 0.78
C SER A 59 -8.45 -0.73 2.29
N GLU A 60 -9.57 -0.24 2.80
CA GLU A 60 -9.87 -0.27 4.23
C GLU A 60 -9.93 -1.70 4.77
N SER A 61 -10.60 -2.58 4.03
CA SER A 61 -10.71 -3.99 4.38
C SER A 61 -9.33 -4.65 4.49
N LEU A 62 -8.45 -4.39 3.52
CA LEU A 62 -7.11 -4.95 3.55
C LEU A 62 -6.23 -4.31 4.61
N PHE A 63 -6.37 -3.00 4.81
CA PHE A 63 -5.64 -2.29 5.86
C PHE A 63 -5.96 -2.91 7.23
N ASP A 64 -7.23 -3.12 7.52
CA ASP A 64 -7.64 -3.71 8.81
C ASP A 64 -7.11 -5.12 8.96
N ALA A 65 -7.18 -5.94 7.91
CA ALA A 65 -6.66 -7.31 7.96
C ALA A 65 -5.15 -7.33 8.28
N VAL A 66 -4.40 -6.42 7.69
CA VAL A 66 -2.96 -6.30 7.94
C VAL A 66 -2.69 -5.84 9.36
N ARG A 67 -3.39 -4.82 9.83
CA ARG A 67 -3.16 -4.26 11.17
C ARG A 67 -3.57 -5.21 12.30
N GLN A 68 -4.50 -6.11 12.04
CA GLN A 68 -4.91 -7.12 13.02
C GLN A 68 -3.93 -8.28 13.10
N HIS A 69 -3.07 -8.44 12.11
CA HIS A 69 -2.08 -9.52 12.10
C HIS A 69 -0.88 -9.13 12.96
N PRO A 70 -0.49 -9.96 13.96
CA PRO A 70 0.57 -9.58 14.90
C PRO A 70 1.90 -9.22 14.25
N LYS A 71 2.24 -9.87 13.14
CA LYS A 71 3.51 -9.63 12.44
C LYS A 71 3.48 -8.36 11.59
N HIS A 72 2.31 -7.80 11.32
CA HIS A 72 2.14 -6.69 10.40
C HIS A 72 1.46 -5.47 11.02
N ALA A 73 1.37 -5.46 12.34
CA ALA A 73 0.68 -4.38 13.07
C ALA A 73 1.32 -3.01 12.82
N GLU A 74 2.60 -2.96 12.48
CA GLU A 74 3.33 -1.72 12.22
C GLU A 74 4.00 -1.69 10.85
N LEU A 75 3.58 -2.56 9.94
CA LEU A 75 4.12 -2.58 8.58
C LEU A 75 3.81 -1.25 7.88
N PRO A 76 4.82 -0.61 7.25
CA PRO A 76 4.58 0.61 6.47
C PRO A 76 3.59 0.37 5.34
N ILE A 77 2.57 1.24 5.24
CA ILE A 77 1.51 1.13 4.23
C ILE A 77 1.33 2.49 3.54
N VAL A 78 1.27 2.47 2.21
CA VAL A 78 0.86 3.62 1.42
C VAL A 78 -0.49 3.28 0.79
N ILE A 79 -1.47 4.17 0.98
CA ILE A 79 -2.80 4.02 0.37
C ILE A 79 -2.98 5.12 -0.66
N VAL A 80 -3.37 4.76 -1.87
CA VAL A 80 -3.71 5.69 -2.94
C VAL A 80 -5.23 5.70 -3.08
N SER A 81 -5.85 6.88 -3.07
CA SER A 81 -7.30 6.97 -3.05
C SER A 81 -7.82 8.13 -3.90
N ASP A 82 -8.95 7.89 -4.58
CA ASP A 82 -9.69 8.95 -5.27
C ASP A 82 -10.74 9.61 -4.36
N THR A 83 -10.86 9.13 -3.13
CA THR A 83 -11.72 9.73 -2.09
C THR A 83 -10.90 10.06 -0.85
N PRO A 84 -9.89 10.96 -0.96
CA PRO A 84 -8.94 11.18 0.12
C PRO A 84 -9.56 11.69 1.42
N GLU A 85 -10.65 12.46 1.37
CA GLU A 85 -11.31 12.94 2.57
C GLU A 85 -11.93 11.78 3.36
N ILE A 86 -12.55 10.84 2.66
CA ILE A 86 -13.15 9.65 3.30
C ILE A 86 -12.04 8.77 3.89
N ALA A 87 -10.97 8.56 3.13
CA ALA A 87 -9.84 7.77 3.57
C ALA A 87 -9.17 8.40 4.80
N ASP A 88 -8.95 9.70 4.78
CA ASP A 88 -8.33 10.41 5.90
C ASP A 88 -9.17 10.32 7.16
N ALA A 89 -10.47 10.51 7.05
CA ALA A 89 -11.39 10.40 8.20
C ALA A 89 -11.36 8.98 8.79
N SER A 90 -11.36 7.98 7.93
CA SER A 90 -11.30 6.58 8.33
C SER A 90 -10.01 6.24 9.07
N LEU A 91 -8.88 6.68 8.54
CA LEU A 91 -7.57 6.44 9.15
C LEU A 91 -7.44 7.20 10.48
N SER A 92 -7.95 8.43 10.53
CA SER A 92 -7.94 9.24 11.76
C SER A 92 -8.78 8.59 12.85
N ALA A 93 -9.95 8.06 12.50
CA ALA A 93 -10.81 7.36 13.46
C ALA A 93 -10.12 6.16 14.08
N ARG A 94 -9.23 5.50 13.32
CA ARG A 94 -8.43 4.37 13.79
C ARG A 94 -7.17 4.78 14.53
N LYS A 95 -6.85 6.07 14.54
CA LYS A 95 -5.54 6.58 15.02
C LYS A 95 -4.41 5.83 14.33
N ALA A 96 -4.56 5.62 13.02
CA ALA A 96 -3.66 4.80 12.24
C ALA A 96 -2.24 5.40 12.22
N GLN A 97 -1.25 4.52 12.32
CA GLN A 97 0.17 4.88 12.29
C GLN A 97 0.88 4.10 11.19
N LYS A 98 2.05 4.59 10.79
CA LYS A 98 2.87 3.96 9.75
C LYS A 98 2.11 3.82 8.44
N VAL A 99 1.28 4.82 8.13
CA VAL A 99 0.51 4.87 6.90
C VAL A 99 0.56 6.27 6.32
N LEU A 100 0.71 6.36 4.99
CA LEU A 100 0.59 7.63 4.27
C LEU A 100 -0.46 7.48 3.20
N LEU A 101 -1.24 8.55 3.01
CA LEU A 101 -2.33 8.60 2.05
C LEU A 101 -1.92 9.51 0.89
N ILE A 102 -2.08 9.02 -0.34
CA ILE A 102 -1.81 9.79 -1.55
C ILE A 102 -3.11 9.95 -2.31
N PRO A 103 -3.56 11.18 -2.57
CA PRO A 103 -4.77 11.38 -3.37
C PRO A 103 -4.52 11.13 -4.86
N LYS A 104 -5.51 10.63 -5.56
CA LYS A 104 -5.49 10.55 -7.03
C LYS A 104 -5.91 11.91 -7.61
N PRO A 105 -5.33 12.34 -8.73
CA PRO A 105 -4.29 11.67 -9.53
C PRO A 105 -2.91 11.75 -8.86
N PHE A 106 -2.08 10.75 -9.11
CA PHE A 106 -0.78 10.64 -8.47
C PHE A 106 0.31 10.28 -9.48
N THR A 107 1.57 10.34 -9.04
CA THR A 107 2.72 9.87 -9.83
C THR A 107 3.42 8.74 -9.10
N GLY A 108 4.17 7.92 -9.84
CA GLY A 108 4.99 6.87 -9.24
C GLY A 108 6.03 7.45 -8.28
N SER A 109 6.55 8.65 -8.57
CA SER A 109 7.51 9.33 -7.68
C SER A 109 6.90 9.67 -6.33
N GLN A 110 5.64 10.05 -6.29
CA GLN A 110 4.95 10.34 -5.03
C GLN A 110 4.85 9.08 -4.17
N VAL A 111 4.52 7.95 -4.76
CA VAL A 111 4.43 6.68 -4.04
C VAL A 111 5.81 6.25 -3.54
N ALA A 112 6.82 6.35 -4.39
CA ALA A 112 8.19 5.99 -4.02
C ALA A 112 8.70 6.86 -2.87
N ARG A 113 8.40 8.17 -2.90
CA ARG A 113 8.79 9.09 -1.83
C ARG A 113 8.09 8.74 -0.51
N ALA A 114 6.79 8.45 -0.58
CA ALA A 114 6.04 8.07 0.62
C ALA A 114 6.62 6.80 1.25
N LEU A 115 6.96 5.81 0.44
CA LEU A 115 7.61 4.60 0.93
C LEU A 115 8.95 4.91 1.58
N GLY A 116 9.76 5.76 0.96
CA GLY A 116 11.04 6.18 1.51
C GLY A 116 10.88 6.86 2.86
N ASP A 117 9.88 7.72 3.01
CA ASP A 117 9.60 8.41 4.26
C ASP A 117 9.20 7.43 5.36
N LEU A 118 8.39 6.42 5.04
CA LEU A 118 7.95 5.42 6.01
C LEU A 118 9.04 4.44 6.38
N LEU A 119 9.85 4.05 5.41
CA LEU A 119 10.90 3.05 5.63
C LEU A 119 12.18 3.66 6.24
N GLY A 120 12.30 4.95 6.17
CA GLY A 120 13.44 5.66 6.71
C GLY A 120 14.64 5.56 5.82
#